data_41501f0209fca51c9d3e00689700f146
#
_entry.id   41501f0209fca51c9d3e00689700f146
#
_cell.length_a   1.000
_cell.length_b   1.000
_cell.length_c   1.000
_cell.angle_alpha   90.00
_cell.angle_beta   90.00
_cell.angle_gamma   90.00
#
_symmetry.space_group_name_H-M   'P 1'
#
loop_
_entity.id
_entity.type
_entity.pdbx_description
1 polymer ?
#
loop_
_entity_poly.entity_id
_entity_poly.type
_entity_poly.pdbx_seq_one_letter_code
_entity_poly.pdbx_strand_id
1 'polypeptide(L)'
;MRNPNIVKVVLDDAGYALYFSRAPVPWARDAFARGIRSLPAGLPVYRHIGIYAYRAGFLRQYARIEPSALERFEALEQLRALANGIRIHCALTRSAPHPGIDTPADLKRLLRDYR
;
A
#
# COMPACT_ATOMS: atom_id res chain seq x y z
N MET A 1 -6.26 -10.22 1.70
CA MET A 1 -5.98 -9.29 2.81
C MET A 1 -4.80 -9.70 3.70
N ARG A 2 -4.58 -10.98 3.98
CA ARG A 2 -3.48 -11.48 4.86
C ARG A 2 -2.08 -11.50 4.23
N ASN A 3 -1.96 -11.42 2.90
CA ASN A 3 -0.65 -11.48 2.23
C ASN A 3 0.17 -10.22 2.53
N PRO A 4 1.32 -10.32 3.21
CA PRO A 4 2.16 -9.18 3.57
C PRO A 4 2.87 -8.54 2.36
N ASN A 5 2.96 -9.27 1.23
CA ASN A 5 3.51 -8.73 -0.01
C ASN A 5 2.53 -7.77 -0.71
N ILE A 6 1.26 -7.82 -0.35
CA ILE A 6 0.26 -6.86 -0.80
C ILE A 6 0.13 -5.77 0.24
N VAL A 7 0.65 -4.60 -0.06
CA VAL A 7 0.54 -3.42 0.79
C VAL A 7 -0.89 -2.87 0.71
N LYS A 8 -1.48 -2.58 1.86
CA LYS A 8 -2.79 -1.96 2.01
C LYS A 8 -2.61 -0.48 2.32
N VAL A 9 -3.58 0.34 1.93
CA VAL A 9 -3.64 1.76 2.27
C VAL A 9 -5.01 2.08 2.84
N VAL A 10 -5.02 2.88 3.89
CA VAL A 10 -6.22 3.48 4.48
C VAL A 10 -6.26 4.94 4.08
N LEU A 11 -7.41 5.41 3.58
CA LEU A 11 -7.60 6.76 3.09
C LEU A 11 -8.55 7.54 4.00
N ASP A 12 -8.37 8.85 4.05
CA ASP A 12 -9.38 9.79 4.55
C ASP A 12 -10.48 10.02 3.48
N ASP A 13 -11.54 10.74 3.86
CA ASP A 13 -12.66 11.03 2.97
C ASP A 13 -12.27 11.93 1.78
N ALA A 14 -11.15 12.62 1.85
CA ALA A 14 -10.59 13.45 0.78
C ALA A 14 -9.60 12.69 -0.13
N GLY A 15 -9.40 11.39 0.11
CA GLY A 15 -8.51 10.53 -0.69
C GLY A 15 -7.03 10.61 -0.33
N TYR A 16 -6.70 11.19 0.82
CA TYR A 16 -5.31 11.18 1.30
C TYR A 16 -5.02 9.95 2.15
N ALA A 17 -3.81 9.42 1.99
CA ALA A 17 -3.37 8.29 2.78
C ALA A 17 -3.26 8.64 4.27
N LEU A 18 -3.96 7.89 5.10
CA LEU A 18 -3.80 7.90 6.56
C LEU A 18 -2.65 6.99 6.97
N TYR A 19 -2.55 5.81 6.34
CA TYR A 19 -1.50 4.85 6.64
C TYR A 19 -1.35 3.80 5.53
N PHE A 20 -0.11 3.34 5.31
CA PHE A 20 0.22 2.17 4.49
C PHE A 20 0.73 1.06 5.40
N SER A 21 0.28 -0.18 5.17
CA SER A 21 0.72 -1.32 5.98
C SER A 21 0.73 -2.64 5.22
N ARG A 22 1.64 -3.51 5.62
CA ARG A 22 1.64 -4.92 5.23
C ARG A 22 0.60 -5.73 6.02
N ALA A 23 0.20 -5.22 7.20
CA ALA A 23 -0.85 -5.82 8.02
C ALA A 23 -2.24 -5.73 7.36
N PRO A 24 -3.22 -6.53 7.81
CA PRO A 24 -4.63 -6.39 7.43
C PRO A 24 -5.23 -5.09 7.98
N VAL A 25 -5.26 -4.03 7.18
CA VAL A 25 -5.90 -2.75 7.53
C VAL A 25 -6.88 -2.33 6.43
N PRO A 26 -8.02 -1.67 6.79
CA PRO A 26 -8.53 -1.47 8.15
C PRO A 26 -9.02 -2.80 8.77
N TRP A 27 -9.07 -2.87 10.09
CA TRP A 27 -9.55 -4.04 10.81
C TRP A 27 -11.06 -3.92 11.11
N ALA A 28 -11.86 -4.76 10.48
CA ALA A 28 -13.30 -4.84 10.74
C ALA A 28 -13.55 -5.66 12.01
N ARG A 29 -13.57 -4.98 13.18
CA ARG A 29 -13.57 -5.61 14.51
C ARG A 29 -14.51 -6.80 14.63
N ASP A 30 -15.79 -6.61 14.36
CA ASP A 30 -16.81 -7.62 14.58
C ASP A 30 -16.79 -8.72 13.51
N ALA A 31 -16.62 -8.33 12.23
CA ALA A 31 -16.54 -9.29 11.13
C ALA A 31 -15.29 -10.19 11.19
N PHE A 32 -14.20 -9.68 11.76
CA PHE A 32 -12.94 -10.41 11.88
C PHE A 32 -12.70 -11.03 13.25
N ALA A 33 -13.66 -10.97 14.18
CA ALA A 33 -13.54 -11.50 15.54
C ALA A 33 -13.13 -12.99 15.58
N ARG A 34 -13.56 -13.78 14.57
CA ARG A 34 -13.22 -15.20 14.42
C ARG A 34 -12.21 -15.44 13.27
N GLY A 35 -11.41 -14.43 12.94
CA GLY A 35 -10.47 -14.44 11.83
C GLY A 35 -11.05 -13.93 10.51
N ILE A 36 -10.16 -13.59 9.57
CA ILE A 36 -10.55 -13.06 8.26
C ILE A 36 -10.96 -14.23 7.36
N ARG A 37 -12.25 -14.41 7.16
CA ARG A 37 -12.84 -15.40 6.24
C ARG A 37 -13.26 -14.76 4.92
N SER A 38 -13.88 -13.58 4.98
CA SER A 38 -14.31 -12.77 3.83
C SER A 38 -14.21 -11.30 4.19
N LEU A 39 -14.23 -10.43 3.19
CA LEU A 39 -14.29 -8.99 3.41
C LEU A 39 -15.76 -8.58 3.53
N PRO A 40 -16.15 -7.85 4.61
CA PRO A 40 -17.49 -7.31 4.71
C PRO A 40 -17.77 -6.33 3.56
N ALA A 41 -19.00 -6.30 3.10
CA ALA A 41 -19.43 -5.33 2.09
C ALA A 41 -19.19 -3.90 2.60
N GLY A 42 -18.68 -3.05 1.72
CA GLY A 42 -18.40 -1.65 2.05
C GLY A 42 -17.16 -1.37 2.88
N LEU A 43 -16.40 -2.40 3.29
CA LEU A 43 -15.13 -2.17 3.97
C LEU A 43 -14.13 -1.48 3.00
N PRO A 44 -13.62 -0.27 3.31
CA PRO A 44 -12.75 0.48 2.40
C PRO A 44 -11.31 -0.08 2.41
N VAL A 45 -11.14 -1.22 1.77
CA VAL A 45 -9.83 -1.89 1.61
C VAL A 45 -9.26 -1.54 0.26
N TYR A 46 -8.11 -0.88 0.25
CA TYR A 46 -7.41 -0.52 -0.96
C TYR A 46 -6.04 -1.20 -1.03
N ARG A 47 -5.71 -1.69 -2.22
CA ARG A 47 -4.38 -2.21 -2.52
C ARG A 47 -3.51 -1.06 -3.04
N HIS A 48 -2.34 -0.90 -2.46
CA HIS A 48 -1.32 0.00 -2.97
C HIS A 48 -0.68 -0.57 -4.25
N ILE A 49 -0.62 0.23 -5.32
CA ILE A 49 -0.06 -0.18 -6.62
C ILE A 49 1.43 0.16 -6.71
N GLY A 50 1.88 1.22 -6.03
CA GLY A 50 3.29 1.61 -6.00
C GLY A 50 3.71 2.54 -7.16
N ILE A 51 2.77 3.21 -7.82
CA ILE A 51 3.06 4.20 -8.86
C ILE A 51 2.92 5.59 -8.24
N TYR A 52 3.96 6.42 -8.36
CA TYR A 52 4.02 7.75 -7.75
C TYR A 52 4.34 8.86 -8.73
N ALA A 53 3.70 10.01 -8.52
CA ALA A 53 4.09 11.27 -9.14
C ALA A 53 4.55 12.24 -8.04
N TYR A 54 5.68 12.89 -8.25
CA TYR A 54 6.30 13.80 -7.28
C TYR A 54 6.53 15.18 -7.89
N ARG A 55 6.36 16.21 -7.06
CA ARG A 55 6.89 17.54 -7.39
C ARG A 55 8.41 17.53 -7.17
N ALA A 56 9.18 18.13 -8.10
CA ALA A 56 10.64 18.15 -8.01
C ALA A 56 11.16 18.77 -6.68
N GLY A 57 10.45 19.79 -6.16
CA GLY A 57 10.77 20.36 -4.85
C GLY A 57 10.63 19.38 -3.70
N PHE A 58 9.62 18.51 -3.76
CA PHE A 58 9.45 17.44 -2.76
C PHE A 58 10.59 16.44 -2.78
N LEU A 59 11.06 16.00 -3.94
CA LEU A 59 12.18 15.05 -4.04
C LEU A 59 13.45 15.58 -3.37
N ARG A 60 13.74 16.88 -3.53
CA ARG A 60 14.86 17.52 -2.85
C ARG A 60 14.70 17.56 -1.34
N GLN A 61 13.47 17.77 -0.85
CA GLN A 61 13.14 17.73 0.57
C GLN A 61 13.24 16.31 1.10
N TYR A 62 12.66 15.33 0.40
CA TYR A 62 12.63 13.92 0.80
C TYR A 62 14.03 13.33 0.97
N ALA A 63 14.98 13.68 0.10
CA ALA A 63 16.36 13.25 0.19
C ALA A 63 17.09 13.68 1.48
N ARG A 64 16.55 14.69 2.20
CA ARG A 64 17.10 15.20 3.46
C ARG A 64 16.40 14.66 4.70
N ILE A 65 15.30 13.89 4.52
CA ILE A 65 14.53 13.35 5.63
C ILE A 65 15.13 11.99 6.01
N GLU A 66 15.45 11.83 7.28
CA GLU A 66 15.94 10.56 7.81
C GLU A 66 14.86 9.47 7.79
N PRO A 67 15.23 8.21 7.54
CA PRO A 67 14.30 7.09 7.58
C PRO A 67 13.58 6.97 8.94
N SER A 68 12.25 6.92 8.90
CA SER A 68 11.44 6.77 10.10
C SER A 68 11.46 5.34 10.64
N ALA A 69 11.09 5.17 11.92
CA ALA A 69 10.92 3.83 12.50
C ALA A 69 9.86 3.02 11.75
N LEU A 70 8.73 3.65 11.39
CA LEU A 70 7.65 3.00 10.64
C LEU A 70 8.14 2.48 9.29
N GLU A 71 8.91 3.29 8.55
CA GLU A 71 9.51 2.87 7.28
C GLU A 71 10.40 1.62 7.44
N ARG A 72 11.23 1.59 8.48
CA ARG A 72 12.14 0.47 8.74
C ARG A 72 11.40 -0.82 9.09
N PHE A 73 10.37 -0.76 9.94
CA PHE A 73 9.63 -1.96 10.37
C PHE A 73 8.68 -2.49 9.29
N GLU A 74 7.97 -1.61 8.58
CA GLU A 74 7.06 -2.01 7.50
C GLU A 74 7.80 -2.25 6.18
N ALA A 75 9.06 -1.81 6.05
CA ALA A 75 9.82 -1.76 4.79
C ALA A 75 9.02 -1.07 3.68
N LEU A 76 8.55 0.14 3.97
CA LEU A 76 7.72 0.98 3.11
C LEU A 76 8.22 2.42 3.16
N GLU A 77 8.94 2.84 2.12
CA GLU A 77 9.60 4.15 2.05
C GLU A 77 8.64 5.35 2.10
N GLN A 78 7.41 5.21 1.62
CA GLN A 78 6.41 6.27 1.67
C GLN A 78 5.97 6.63 3.09
N LEU A 79 6.19 5.74 4.07
CA LEU A 79 5.92 6.03 5.48
C LEU A 79 6.85 7.10 6.03
N ARG A 80 8.03 7.32 5.45
CA ARG A 80 8.90 8.44 5.79
C ARG A 80 8.21 9.79 5.56
N ALA A 81 7.53 9.92 4.41
CA ALA A 81 6.76 11.12 4.10
C ALA A 81 5.63 11.36 5.12
N LEU A 82 4.79 10.33 5.36
CA LEU A 82 3.68 10.40 6.32
C LEU A 82 4.17 10.71 7.73
N ALA A 83 5.24 10.06 8.19
CA ALA A 83 5.82 10.29 9.51
C ALA A 83 6.35 11.71 9.70
N ASN A 84 6.59 12.44 8.63
CA ASN A 84 7.02 13.86 8.64
C ASN A 84 5.88 14.83 8.26
N GLY A 85 4.62 14.39 8.34
CA GLY A 85 3.45 15.23 8.08
C GLY A 85 3.22 15.58 6.61
N ILE A 86 3.90 14.91 5.68
CA ILE A 86 3.74 15.13 4.24
C ILE A 86 2.57 14.28 3.75
N ARG A 87 1.58 14.94 3.16
CA ARG A 87 0.36 14.28 2.69
C ARG A 87 0.58 13.60 1.34
N ILE A 88 0.03 12.39 1.19
CA ILE A 88 0.06 11.60 -0.05
C ILE A 88 -1.37 11.42 -0.51
N HIS A 89 -1.74 12.04 -1.64
CA HIS A 89 -3.04 11.81 -2.27
C HIS A 89 -3.01 10.53 -3.10
N CYS A 90 -4.05 9.70 -2.99
CA CYS A 90 -4.18 8.43 -3.69
C CYS A 90 -5.32 8.50 -4.71
N ALA A 91 -5.00 8.30 -5.98
CA ALA A 91 -6.00 8.11 -7.01
C ALA A 91 -6.47 6.65 -7.02
N LEU A 92 -7.78 6.43 -7.08
CA LEU A 92 -8.36 5.09 -7.19
C LEU A 92 -8.46 4.68 -8.66
N THR A 93 -8.06 3.44 -8.95
CA THR A 93 -8.27 2.82 -10.26
C THR A 93 -9.08 1.53 -10.14
N ARG A 94 -9.94 1.26 -11.13
CA ARG A 94 -10.70 0.02 -11.23
C ARG A 94 -9.94 -1.07 -11.98
N SER A 95 -8.97 -0.70 -12.81
CA SER A 95 -8.11 -1.65 -13.51
C SER A 95 -6.92 -1.99 -12.62
N ALA A 96 -6.86 -3.23 -12.14
CA ALA A 96 -5.64 -3.71 -11.49
C ALA A 96 -4.54 -3.87 -12.54
N PRO A 97 -3.37 -3.25 -12.38
CA PRO A 97 -2.23 -3.57 -13.22
C PRO A 97 -1.85 -5.04 -13.03
N HIS A 98 -1.22 -5.63 -14.03
CA HIS A 98 -0.64 -6.95 -13.87
C HIS A 98 0.26 -6.99 -12.63
N PRO A 99 0.25 -8.10 -11.86
CA PRO A 99 1.16 -8.23 -10.73
C PRO A 99 2.61 -8.00 -11.17
N GLY A 100 3.36 -7.23 -10.38
CA GLY A 100 4.79 -7.05 -10.62
C GLY A 100 5.54 -8.39 -10.59
N ILE A 101 6.74 -8.39 -11.13
CA ILE A 101 7.65 -9.55 -11.09
C ILE A 101 8.73 -9.23 -10.06
N ASP A 102 8.47 -9.61 -8.81
CA ASP A 102 9.37 -9.36 -7.69
C ASP A 102 10.06 -10.66 -7.22
N THR A 103 9.54 -11.81 -7.63
CA THR A 103 10.06 -13.12 -7.22
C THR A 103 10.20 -14.06 -8.42
N PRO A 104 11.07 -15.11 -8.32
CA PRO A 104 11.14 -16.16 -9.35
C PRO A 104 9.79 -16.85 -9.61
N ALA A 105 8.92 -16.93 -8.62
CA ALA A 105 7.57 -17.49 -8.77
C ALA A 105 6.68 -16.59 -9.64
N ASP A 106 6.81 -15.27 -9.52
CA ASP A 106 6.09 -14.31 -10.36
C ASP A 106 6.53 -14.41 -11.82
N LEU A 107 7.84 -14.54 -12.06
CA LEU A 107 8.37 -14.75 -13.40
C LEU A 107 7.83 -16.05 -14.02
N LYS A 108 7.79 -17.15 -13.27
CA LYS A 108 7.22 -18.43 -13.75
C LYS A 108 5.74 -18.30 -14.08
N ARG A 109 4.97 -17.51 -13.29
CA ARG A 109 3.56 -17.24 -13.57
C ARG A 109 3.41 -16.46 -14.87
N LEU A 110 4.16 -15.37 -15.04
CA LEU A 110 4.14 -14.56 -16.25
C LEU A 110 4.44 -15.41 -17.49
N LEU A 111 5.49 -16.21 -17.47
CA LEU A 111 5.88 -17.06 -18.58
C LEU A 111 4.82 -18.12 -18.96
N ARG A 112 3.91 -18.49 -18.04
CA ARG A 112 2.76 -19.33 -18.36
C ARG A 112 1.63 -18.56 -19.02
N ASP A 113 1.38 -17.33 -18.57
CA ASP A 113 0.26 -16.50 -19.02
C ASP A 113 0.51 -15.91 -20.42
N TYR A 114 1.77 -15.88 -20.88
CA TYR A 114 2.19 -15.39 -22.22
C TYR A 114 2.55 -16.51 -23.21
N ARG A 115 2.22 -17.75 -22.93
CA ARG A 115 2.28 -18.87 -23.88
C ARG A 115 0.89 -19.18 -24.45
#